data_208a0acc9e1247ac1e511916687198fb
#
_entry.id   208a0acc9e1247ac1e511916687198fb
#
_cell.length_a   1.000
_cell.length_b   1.000
_cell.length_c   1.000
_cell.angle_alpha   90.00
_cell.angle_beta   90.00
_cell.angle_gamma   90.00
#
_symmetry.space_group_name_H-M   'P 1'
#
loop_
_entity.id
_entity.type
_entity.pdbx_description
1 polymer ?
#
loop_
_entity_poly.entity_id
_entity_poly.type
_entity_poly.pdbx_seq_one_letter_code
_entity_poly.pdbx_strand_id
1 'polypeptide(L)'
;MDVPVMTIGQFFKPGEHFHMQVSTDFPDYVGVAHRHEYIEVVYVISGAATHVADEKSCSVRQGDLFIINVGSTHKFCPSRRPAEPFVVYDLMFTPEFFDLSLAGSRAIEALSGSFMFRSLLQGRSGAAGSFGVSGDLYTTFSELFHKMYYEYRNEYPGYMEIIRAYLLQVIITAIRLSDAAGKKHGALGKKQAVQSVLRSIEQRCDAALSVQALADEVHLSPDYLGRIFKEATGETITAHIQKVRVRRACELLAGTQRTVADIALACGFGDVKFFYSVFKKHTGSLPGDYRRARQG
;
A
#
# COMPACT_ATOMS: atom_id res chain seq x y z
N MET A 1 -17.22 -7.04 -17.61
CA MET A 1 -18.33 -7.21 -16.62
C MET A 1 -17.99 -6.32 -15.45
N ASP A 2 -18.94 -5.50 -15.02
CA ASP A 2 -18.71 -4.68 -13.82
C ASP A 2 -18.56 -5.58 -12.60
N VAL A 3 -17.54 -5.29 -11.80
CA VAL A 3 -17.28 -5.99 -10.55
C VAL A 3 -18.36 -5.57 -9.54
N PRO A 4 -19.14 -6.51 -8.94
CA PRO A 4 -20.18 -6.18 -7.99
C PRO A 4 -19.63 -5.41 -6.79
N VAL A 5 -20.41 -4.43 -6.31
CA VAL A 5 -20.09 -3.62 -5.13
C VAL A 5 -20.96 -4.06 -3.99
N MET A 6 -20.36 -4.47 -2.89
CA MET A 6 -21.06 -4.74 -1.64
C MET A 6 -21.19 -3.44 -0.85
N THR A 7 -22.43 -3.08 -0.54
CA THR A 7 -22.74 -1.83 0.13
C THR A 7 -22.87 -2.00 1.64
N ILE A 8 -22.67 -0.92 2.38
CA ILE A 8 -22.86 -0.87 3.83
C ILE A 8 -24.25 -1.38 4.21
N GLY A 9 -25.31 -0.98 3.49
CA GLY A 9 -26.69 -1.36 3.81
C GLY A 9 -27.02 -2.85 3.69
N GLN A 10 -26.14 -3.68 3.13
CA GLN A 10 -26.33 -5.13 3.07
C GLN A 10 -25.96 -5.85 4.37
N PHE A 11 -25.05 -5.29 5.17
CA PHE A 11 -24.49 -5.95 6.34
C PHE A 11 -24.71 -5.19 7.65
N PHE A 12 -24.81 -3.85 7.58
CA PHE A 12 -24.90 -2.99 8.76
C PHE A 12 -26.34 -2.57 9.01
N LYS A 13 -26.81 -2.60 10.25
CA LYS A 13 -28.07 -1.94 10.63
C LYS A 13 -27.91 -0.41 10.53
N PRO A 14 -28.98 0.33 10.33
CA PRO A 14 -28.92 1.79 10.26
C PRO A 14 -28.21 2.39 11.49
N GLY A 15 -27.14 3.16 11.26
CA GLY A 15 -26.33 3.79 12.29
C GLY A 15 -25.26 2.90 12.92
N GLU A 16 -25.12 1.64 12.51
CA GLU A 16 -24.03 0.78 12.91
C GLU A 16 -22.80 0.98 12.01
N HIS A 17 -21.62 0.85 12.59
CA HIS A 17 -20.34 1.01 11.96
C HIS A 17 -19.45 -0.23 12.04
N PHE A 18 -20.02 -1.35 12.51
CA PHE A 18 -19.33 -2.61 12.70
C PHE A 18 -20.27 -3.79 12.49
N HIS A 19 -19.79 -4.83 11.82
CA HIS A 19 -20.47 -6.12 11.68
C HIS A 19 -19.44 -7.23 11.79
N MET A 20 -19.81 -8.36 12.40
CA MET A 20 -18.96 -9.53 12.52
C MET A 20 -19.77 -10.81 12.35
N GLN A 21 -19.22 -11.72 11.56
CA GLN A 21 -19.82 -13.04 11.34
C GLN A 21 -18.76 -14.13 11.29
N VAL A 22 -19.20 -15.38 11.46
CA VAL A 22 -18.44 -16.57 11.09
C VAL A 22 -18.98 -17.06 9.76
N SER A 23 -18.13 -17.11 8.78
CA SER A 23 -18.50 -17.55 7.43
C SER A 23 -17.90 -18.91 7.13
N THR A 24 -18.77 -19.85 6.75
CA THR A 24 -18.43 -21.18 6.27
C THR A 24 -18.72 -21.27 4.78
N ASP A 25 -17.68 -21.51 3.99
CA ASP A 25 -17.79 -21.75 2.54
C ASP A 25 -18.43 -20.61 1.70
N PHE A 26 -18.69 -19.43 2.28
CA PHE A 26 -19.24 -18.23 1.60
C PHE A 26 -20.13 -18.56 0.40
N PRO A 27 -21.31 -19.20 0.56
CA PRO A 27 -22.03 -19.79 -0.54
C PRO A 27 -22.40 -18.79 -1.65
N ASP A 28 -22.58 -17.52 -1.31
CA ASP A 28 -23.04 -16.48 -2.26
C ASP A 28 -21.89 -15.70 -2.94
N TYR A 29 -20.67 -15.74 -2.41
CA TYR A 29 -19.56 -14.90 -2.89
C TYR A 29 -18.27 -15.68 -3.17
N VAL A 30 -18.26 -16.99 -2.97
CA VAL A 30 -17.10 -17.85 -3.22
C VAL A 30 -16.70 -17.79 -4.68
N GLY A 31 -15.46 -17.38 -4.92
CA GLY A 31 -14.90 -17.29 -6.27
C GLY A 31 -15.39 -16.11 -7.10
N VAL A 32 -16.33 -15.29 -6.60
CA VAL A 32 -16.80 -14.09 -7.28
C VAL A 32 -15.94 -12.89 -6.85
N ALA A 33 -15.28 -12.25 -7.82
CA ALA A 33 -14.57 -11.02 -7.55
C ALA A 33 -15.57 -9.90 -7.21
N HIS A 34 -15.33 -9.22 -6.11
CA HIS A 34 -16.19 -8.11 -5.64
C HIS A 34 -15.33 -7.01 -4.99
N ARG A 35 -15.94 -5.88 -4.72
CA ARG A 35 -15.40 -4.76 -3.95
C ARG A 35 -16.44 -4.28 -2.96
N HIS A 36 -16.06 -3.59 -1.91
CA HIS A 36 -16.97 -3.14 -0.86
C HIS A 36 -16.70 -1.70 -0.40
N GLU A 37 -17.69 -1.08 0.25
CA GLU A 37 -17.68 0.30 0.77
C GLU A 37 -17.13 0.38 2.21
N TYR A 38 -16.71 -0.72 2.80
CA TYR A 38 -16.22 -0.84 4.17
C TYR A 38 -14.82 -1.46 4.18
N ILE A 39 -14.19 -1.46 5.33
CA ILE A 39 -12.95 -2.19 5.58
C ILE A 39 -13.32 -3.59 6.04
N GLU A 40 -12.70 -4.60 5.46
CA GLU A 40 -12.91 -5.99 5.81
C GLU A 40 -11.66 -6.58 6.46
N VAL A 41 -11.84 -7.34 7.53
CA VAL A 41 -10.78 -8.08 8.21
C VAL A 41 -11.17 -9.55 8.29
N VAL A 42 -10.46 -10.38 7.55
CA VAL A 42 -10.70 -11.82 7.48
C VAL A 42 -9.63 -12.57 8.25
N TYR A 43 -10.02 -13.35 9.25
CA TYR A 43 -9.13 -14.25 9.98
C TYR A 43 -9.52 -15.71 9.76
N VAL A 44 -8.59 -16.52 9.28
CA VAL A 44 -8.85 -17.91 8.88
C VAL A 44 -8.81 -18.84 10.10
N ILE A 45 -9.97 -19.42 10.43
CA ILE A 45 -10.14 -20.36 11.56
C ILE A 45 -9.69 -21.76 11.14
N SER A 46 -10.10 -22.21 9.92
CA SER A 46 -9.76 -23.56 9.41
C SER A 46 -9.81 -23.59 7.88
N GLY A 47 -9.25 -24.66 7.31
CA GLY A 47 -9.26 -24.90 5.87
C GLY A 47 -8.20 -24.11 5.10
N ALA A 48 -8.32 -24.16 3.77
CA ALA A 48 -7.40 -23.52 2.85
C ALA A 48 -8.13 -22.97 1.62
N ALA A 49 -7.61 -21.84 1.11
CA ALA A 49 -8.16 -21.15 -0.06
C ALA A 49 -7.04 -20.52 -0.88
N THR A 50 -7.40 -19.91 -2.00
CA THR A 50 -6.58 -18.93 -2.71
C THR A 50 -7.27 -17.58 -2.60
N HIS A 51 -6.58 -16.57 -2.10
CA HIS A 51 -7.01 -15.17 -2.14
C HIS A 51 -6.46 -14.51 -3.40
N VAL A 52 -7.32 -13.84 -4.14
CA VAL A 52 -6.96 -13.06 -5.33
C VAL A 52 -7.36 -11.62 -5.07
N ALA A 53 -6.40 -10.69 -5.17
CA ALA A 53 -6.61 -9.27 -5.04
C ALA A 53 -5.74 -8.52 -6.05
N ASP A 54 -6.32 -7.59 -6.80
CA ASP A 54 -5.62 -6.76 -7.80
C ASP A 54 -4.69 -7.59 -8.71
N GLU A 55 -5.23 -8.68 -9.29
CA GLU A 55 -4.52 -9.62 -10.18
C GLU A 55 -3.40 -10.46 -9.52
N LYS A 56 -3.14 -10.27 -8.24
CA LYS A 56 -2.21 -11.09 -7.46
C LYS A 56 -2.96 -12.19 -6.72
N SER A 57 -2.35 -13.35 -6.62
CA SER A 57 -2.90 -14.46 -5.85
C SER A 57 -1.92 -14.95 -4.81
N CYS A 58 -2.44 -15.35 -3.65
CA CYS A 58 -1.67 -16.01 -2.60
C CYS A 58 -2.44 -17.20 -2.01
N SER A 59 -1.70 -18.20 -1.53
CA SER A 59 -2.28 -19.30 -0.78
C SER A 59 -2.72 -18.84 0.60
N VAL A 60 -3.88 -19.30 1.02
CA VAL A 60 -4.52 -19.00 2.30
C VAL A 60 -4.64 -20.26 3.12
N ARG A 61 -4.30 -20.17 4.40
CA ARG A 61 -4.36 -21.28 5.33
C ARG A 61 -4.80 -20.80 6.72
N GLN A 62 -5.11 -21.73 7.59
CA GLN A 62 -5.41 -21.47 9.00
C GLN A 62 -4.39 -20.53 9.65
N GLY A 63 -4.87 -19.51 10.38
CA GLY A 63 -4.07 -18.50 11.05
C GLY A 63 -3.72 -17.28 10.18
N ASP A 64 -4.02 -17.29 8.90
CA ASP A 64 -3.79 -16.12 8.06
C ASP A 64 -4.81 -15.02 8.35
N LEU A 65 -4.33 -13.78 8.32
CA LEU A 65 -5.10 -12.56 8.52
C LEU A 65 -5.02 -11.68 7.28
N PHE A 66 -6.16 -11.24 6.80
CA PHE A 66 -6.28 -10.31 5.67
C PHE A 66 -6.97 -9.04 6.12
N ILE A 67 -6.45 -7.90 5.67
CA ILE A 67 -7.09 -6.59 5.85
C ILE A 67 -7.29 -6.00 4.45
N ILE A 68 -8.56 -5.82 4.08
CA ILE A 68 -8.98 -5.43 2.74
C ILE A 68 -9.64 -4.06 2.83
N ASN A 69 -9.09 -3.10 2.09
CA ASN A 69 -9.56 -1.72 2.11
C ASN A 69 -10.79 -1.49 1.26
N VAL A 70 -11.47 -0.39 1.55
CA VAL A 70 -12.57 0.14 0.72
C VAL A 70 -12.18 0.17 -0.75
N GLY A 71 -13.05 -0.35 -1.62
CA GLY A 71 -12.91 -0.31 -3.07
C GLY A 71 -11.87 -1.27 -3.66
N SER A 72 -11.14 -2.04 -2.85
CA SER A 72 -10.24 -3.09 -3.34
C SER A 72 -11.03 -4.25 -3.94
N THR A 73 -10.64 -4.69 -5.13
CA THR A 73 -11.27 -5.85 -5.78
C THR A 73 -10.58 -7.13 -5.32
N HIS A 74 -11.33 -8.03 -4.74
CA HIS A 74 -10.80 -9.30 -4.24
C HIS A 74 -11.79 -10.46 -4.33
N LYS A 75 -11.30 -11.67 -4.07
CA LYS A 75 -12.08 -12.89 -3.88
C LYS A 75 -11.30 -13.95 -3.14
N PHE A 76 -11.99 -14.80 -2.41
CA PHE A 76 -11.46 -16.05 -1.89
C PHE A 76 -11.98 -17.23 -2.72
N CYS A 77 -11.09 -18.14 -3.06
CA CYS A 77 -11.40 -19.38 -3.80
C CYS A 77 -10.99 -20.57 -2.93
N PRO A 78 -11.90 -21.17 -2.14
CA PRO A 78 -11.62 -22.38 -1.38
C PRO A 78 -11.14 -23.54 -2.25
N SER A 79 -10.35 -24.42 -1.68
CA SER A 79 -9.88 -25.62 -2.38
C SER A 79 -11.07 -26.49 -2.77
N ARG A 80 -11.08 -27.02 -4.00
CA ARG A 80 -12.20 -27.84 -4.52
C ARG A 80 -12.43 -29.14 -3.74
N ARG A 81 -11.46 -29.60 -2.96
CA ARG A 81 -11.52 -30.79 -2.10
C ARG A 81 -10.74 -30.49 -0.82
N PRO A 82 -11.25 -29.62 0.06
CA PRO A 82 -10.56 -29.34 1.32
C PRO A 82 -10.68 -30.55 2.25
N ALA A 83 -9.62 -30.83 3.00
CA ALA A 83 -9.67 -31.81 4.09
C ALA A 83 -10.60 -31.30 5.23
N GLU A 84 -10.71 -29.97 5.35
CA GLU A 84 -11.55 -29.28 6.31
C GLU A 84 -12.26 -28.10 5.62
N PRO A 85 -13.48 -27.72 6.09
CA PRO A 85 -14.21 -26.56 5.57
C PRO A 85 -13.37 -25.27 5.75
N PHE A 86 -13.47 -24.39 4.76
CA PHE A 86 -12.87 -23.05 4.87
C PHE A 86 -13.76 -22.17 5.74
N VAL A 87 -13.32 -21.92 6.99
CA VAL A 87 -14.06 -21.14 7.97
C VAL A 87 -13.25 -19.92 8.38
N VAL A 88 -13.90 -18.77 8.42
CA VAL A 88 -13.27 -17.51 8.80
C VAL A 88 -14.13 -16.73 9.80
N TYR A 89 -13.46 -15.92 10.63
CA TYR A 89 -14.07 -14.71 11.18
C TYR A 89 -13.97 -13.62 10.12
N ASP A 90 -15.11 -13.02 9.80
CA ASP A 90 -15.23 -11.95 8.85
C ASP A 90 -15.79 -10.71 9.57
N LEU A 91 -14.95 -9.68 9.67
CA LEU A 91 -15.25 -8.41 10.31
C LEU A 91 -15.32 -7.32 9.26
N MET A 92 -16.37 -6.55 9.32
CA MET A 92 -16.61 -5.41 8.45
C MET A 92 -16.78 -4.15 9.32
N PHE A 93 -16.12 -3.08 8.98
CA PHE A 93 -16.28 -1.81 9.69
C PHE A 93 -16.03 -0.62 8.79
N THR A 94 -16.68 0.51 9.13
CA THR A 94 -16.41 1.78 8.45
C THR A 94 -15.30 2.55 9.19
N PRO A 95 -14.60 3.50 8.53
CA PRO A 95 -13.58 4.32 9.20
C PRO A 95 -14.09 5.02 10.46
N GLU A 96 -15.37 5.37 10.51
CA GLU A 96 -16.05 6.03 11.63
C GLU A 96 -16.16 5.13 12.86
N PHE A 97 -15.98 3.82 12.73
CA PHE A 97 -15.95 2.89 13.86
C PHE A 97 -14.86 3.25 14.88
N PHE A 98 -13.75 3.79 14.39
CA PHE A 98 -12.69 4.31 15.26
C PHE A 98 -12.84 5.82 15.43
N ASP A 99 -13.20 6.28 16.63
CA ASP A 99 -13.10 7.70 16.97
C ASP A 99 -11.61 8.07 17.12
N LEU A 100 -11.06 8.65 16.06
CA LEU A 100 -9.66 9.07 16.00
C LEU A 100 -9.35 10.30 16.85
N SER A 101 -10.36 10.97 17.42
CA SER A 101 -10.13 12.08 18.37
C SER A 101 -9.42 11.60 19.63
N LEU A 102 -9.57 10.33 20.00
CA LEU A 102 -8.82 9.65 21.05
C LEU A 102 -7.37 9.32 20.62
N ALA A 103 -7.07 9.51 19.35
CA ALA A 103 -5.80 9.17 18.72
C ALA A 103 -4.67 10.19 18.91
N GLY A 104 -4.88 11.25 19.69
CA GLY A 104 -3.89 12.33 19.95
C GLY A 104 -2.64 11.90 20.74
N SER A 105 -2.35 10.62 20.85
CA SER A 105 -1.10 10.15 21.45
C SER A 105 0.00 10.05 20.38
N ARG A 106 1.23 10.49 20.72
CA ARG A 106 2.44 10.30 19.91
C ARG A 106 2.63 8.85 19.39
N ALA A 107 2.04 7.88 20.07
CA ALA A 107 2.09 6.47 19.67
C ALA A 107 1.23 6.20 18.42
N ILE A 108 0.08 6.84 18.28
CA ILE A 108 -0.79 6.73 17.09
C ILE A 108 -0.25 7.58 15.95
N GLU A 109 0.36 8.74 16.23
CA GLU A 109 1.13 9.48 15.22
C GLU A 109 2.27 8.64 14.64
N ALA A 110 2.98 7.86 15.47
CA ALA A 110 4.00 6.93 15.00
C ALA A 110 3.43 5.79 14.13
N LEU A 111 2.23 5.31 14.44
CA LEU A 111 1.49 4.34 13.61
C LEU A 111 0.90 4.98 12.35
N SER A 112 0.51 6.26 12.41
CA SER A 112 0.05 7.02 11.24
C SER A 112 1.15 7.21 10.18
N GLY A 113 2.42 7.02 10.56
CA GLY A 113 3.55 6.86 9.64
C GLY A 113 3.53 5.56 8.83
N SER A 114 2.81 4.54 9.29
CA SER A 114 2.60 3.30 8.53
C SER A 114 1.64 3.56 7.36
N PHE A 115 2.06 3.19 6.15
CA PHE A 115 1.20 3.25 4.95
C PHE A 115 -0.11 2.49 5.17
N MET A 116 -0.03 1.34 5.84
CA MET A 116 -1.18 0.51 6.18
C MET A 116 -2.20 1.20 7.07
N PHE A 117 -1.74 1.83 8.14
CA PHE A 117 -2.62 2.54 9.07
C PHE A 117 -3.32 3.72 8.38
N ARG A 118 -2.58 4.48 7.55
CA ARG A 118 -3.16 5.56 6.75
C ARG A 118 -4.15 5.06 5.70
N SER A 119 -3.85 3.97 5.04
CA SER A 119 -4.73 3.35 4.05
C SER A 119 -6.04 2.89 4.69
N LEU A 120 -5.97 2.26 5.87
CA LEU A 120 -7.13 1.82 6.64
C LEU A 120 -8.03 2.99 7.08
N LEU A 121 -7.42 4.10 7.55
CA LEU A 121 -8.18 5.20 8.13
C LEU A 121 -8.60 6.28 7.12
N GLN A 122 -7.94 6.39 5.97
CA GLN A 122 -8.24 7.41 4.97
C GLN A 122 -9.12 6.91 3.82
N GLY A 123 -9.57 5.65 3.86
CA GLY A 123 -10.45 5.08 2.83
C GLY A 123 -9.89 5.15 1.41
N ARG A 124 -8.57 5.26 1.25
CA ARG A 124 -7.94 5.34 -0.08
C ARG A 124 -7.87 3.96 -0.71
N SER A 125 -8.57 3.80 -1.82
CA SER A 125 -8.48 2.66 -2.73
C SER A 125 -7.02 2.39 -3.11
N GLY A 126 -6.60 1.15 -2.95
CA GLY A 126 -5.31 0.66 -3.43
C GLY A 126 -4.40 0.15 -2.32
N ALA A 127 -4.25 -1.11 -2.26
CA ALA A 127 -3.39 -2.01 -1.50
C ALA A 127 -4.16 -2.85 -0.47
N ALA A 128 -4.73 -3.94 -0.93
CA ALA A 128 -5.04 -5.07 -0.08
C ALA A 128 -3.75 -5.56 0.58
N GLY A 129 -3.61 -5.36 1.87
CA GLY A 129 -2.53 -5.97 2.65
C GLY A 129 -2.96 -7.35 3.08
N SER A 130 -2.36 -8.40 2.52
CA SER A 130 -2.47 -9.73 3.09
C SER A 130 -1.30 -9.98 4.03
N PHE A 131 -1.61 -10.42 5.25
CA PHE A 131 -0.61 -10.77 6.26
C PHE A 131 -0.76 -12.25 6.61
N GLY A 132 0.21 -13.05 6.24
CA GLY A 132 0.34 -14.37 6.81
C GLY A 132 0.82 -14.25 8.25
N VAL A 133 0.01 -14.65 9.21
CA VAL A 133 0.39 -14.78 10.62
C VAL A 133 0.64 -16.25 10.89
N SER A 134 1.89 -16.61 11.14
CA SER A 134 2.26 -18.00 11.45
C SER A 134 2.94 -18.09 12.81
N GLY A 135 2.81 -19.24 13.47
CA GLY A 135 3.49 -19.55 14.73
C GLY A 135 2.77 -19.04 15.99
N ASP A 136 3.52 -18.54 16.98
CA ASP A 136 3.02 -18.15 18.31
C ASP A 136 1.90 -17.10 18.30
N LEU A 137 1.79 -16.34 17.22
CA LEU A 137 0.77 -15.31 17.06
C LEU A 137 -0.59 -15.87 16.64
N TYR A 138 -0.63 -17.09 16.11
CA TYR A 138 -1.89 -17.76 15.82
C TYR A 138 -2.80 -17.82 17.07
N THR A 139 -2.26 -18.26 18.19
CA THR A 139 -3.02 -18.34 19.45
C THR A 139 -3.55 -16.98 19.88
N THR A 140 -2.70 -15.94 19.84
CA THR A 140 -3.08 -14.58 20.24
C THR A 140 -4.20 -14.01 19.35
N PHE A 141 -4.11 -14.14 18.03
CA PHE A 141 -5.15 -13.64 17.12
C PHE A 141 -6.44 -14.46 17.25
N SER A 142 -6.33 -15.79 17.33
CA SER A 142 -7.47 -16.67 17.54
C SER A 142 -8.27 -16.30 18.80
N GLU A 143 -7.57 -16.04 19.91
CA GLU A 143 -8.22 -15.62 21.17
C GLU A 143 -8.90 -14.24 21.03
N LEU A 144 -8.26 -13.27 20.38
CA LEU A 144 -8.83 -11.94 20.19
C LEU A 144 -10.09 -11.97 19.32
N PHE A 145 -10.06 -12.72 18.21
CA PHE A 145 -11.22 -12.87 17.33
C PHE A 145 -12.36 -13.62 18.03
N HIS A 146 -12.04 -14.66 18.80
CA HIS A 146 -13.05 -15.38 19.59
C HIS A 146 -13.70 -14.47 20.63
N LYS A 147 -12.91 -13.66 21.36
CA LYS A 147 -13.44 -12.70 22.33
C LYS A 147 -14.31 -11.63 21.67
N MET A 148 -13.88 -11.06 20.51
CA MET A 148 -14.71 -10.12 19.75
C MET A 148 -16.04 -10.73 19.32
N TYR A 149 -16.01 -11.97 18.82
CA TYR A 149 -17.23 -12.66 18.39
C TYR A 149 -18.15 -12.97 19.57
N TYR A 150 -17.60 -13.35 20.72
CA TYR A 150 -18.36 -13.56 21.95
C TYR A 150 -19.07 -12.26 22.39
N GLU A 151 -18.37 -11.15 22.46
CA GLU A 151 -18.95 -9.84 22.78
C GLU A 151 -20.05 -9.45 21.78
N TYR A 152 -19.78 -9.60 20.49
CA TYR A 152 -20.72 -9.26 19.42
C TYR A 152 -22.01 -10.10 19.47
N ARG A 153 -21.90 -11.36 19.88
CA ARG A 153 -23.07 -12.27 19.98
C ARG A 153 -23.94 -12.03 21.20
N ASN A 154 -23.35 -11.54 22.28
CA ASN A 154 -24.06 -11.39 23.56
C ASN A 154 -24.55 -9.95 23.80
N GLU A 155 -23.97 -8.97 23.12
CA GLU A 155 -24.35 -7.55 23.18
C GLU A 155 -24.45 -7.00 24.63
N TYR A 156 -23.53 -7.42 25.53
CA TYR A 156 -23.48 -6.90 26.89
C TYR A 156 -23.18 -5.38 26.90
N PRO A 157 -23.65 -4.64 27.93
CA PRO A 157 -23.36 -3.20 27.99
C PRO A 157 -21.85 -2.90 27.83
N GLY A 158 -21.51 -2.07 26.84
CA GLY A 158 -20.11 -1.71 26.53
C GLY A 158 -19.39 -2.70 25.57
N TYR A 159 -20.11 -3.65 24.98
CA TYR A 159 -19.51 -4.63 24.07
C TYR A 159 -18.80 -4.01 22.87
N MET A 160 -19.32 -2.92 22.30
CA MET A 160 -18.70 -2.26 21.17
C MET A 160 -17.34 -1.62 21.53
N GLU A 161 -17.21 -1.08 22.73
CA GLU A 161 -15.94 -0.52 23.24
C GLU A 161 -14.89 -1.61 23.43
N ILE A 162 -15.30 -2.77 23.92
CA ILE A 162 -14.44 -3.94 24.08
C ILE A 162 -14.01 -4.47 22.70
N ILE A 163 -14.94 -4.61 21.76
CA ILE A 163 -14.64 -5.02 20.37
C ILE A 163 -13.65 -4.04 19.74
N ARG A 164 -13.88 -2.71 19.89
CA ARG A 164 -12.99 -1.68 19.37
C ARG A 164 -11.57 -1.79 19.92
N ALA A 165 -11.44 -2.06 21.22
CA ALA A 165 -10.14 -2.26 21.87
C ALA A 165 -9.41 -3.51 21.34
N TYR A 166 -10.10 -4.63 21.19
CA TYR A 166 -9.53 -5.86 20.62
C TYR A 166 -9.15 -5.69 19.14
N LEU A 167 -10.00 -5.06 18.35
CA LEU A 167 -9.71 -4.82 16.93
C LEU A 167 -8.49 -3.88 16.77
N LEU A 168 -8.40 -2.86 17.61
CA LEU A 168 -7.23 -1.98 17.63
C LEU A 168 -5.96 -2.76 17.99
N GLN A 169 -6.02 -3.67 18.95
CA GLN A 169 -4.89 -4.54 19.30
C GLN A 169 -4.49 -5.44 18.11
N VAL A 170 -5.45 -6.02 17.40
CA VAL A 170 -5.20 -6.82 16.16
C VAL A 170 -4.47 -5.99 15.14
N ILE A 171 -4.98 -4.79 14.81
CA ILE A 171 -4.41 -3.89 13.80
C ILE A 171 -2.99 -3.48 14.19
N ILE A 172 -2.77 -3.01 15.43
CA ILE A 172 -1.44 -2.61 15.91
C ILE A 172 -0.46 -3.77 15.85
N THR A 173 -0.89 -4.96 16.25
CA THR A 173 -0.04 -6.15 16.22
C THR A 173 0.31 -6.54 14.80
N ALA A 174 -0.64 -6.55 13.87
CA ALA A 174 -0.42 -6.82 12.45
C ALA A 174 0.58 -5.82 11.83
N ILE A 175 0.46 -4.53 12.15
CA ILE A 175 1.40 -3.49 11.70
C ILE A 175 2.81 -3.75 12.22
N ARG A 176 2.95 -4.04 13.52
CA ARG A 176 4.25 -4.35 14.13
C ARG A 176 4.92 -5.57 13.50
N LEU A 177 4.14 -6.57 13.14
CA LEU A 177 4.62 -7.77 12.44
C LEU A 177 5.07 -7.47 11.03
N SER A 178 4.29 -6.69 10.30
CA SER A 178 4.65 -6.20 8.97
C SER A 178 5.96 -5.42 9.02
N ASP A 179 6.11 -4.52 9.99
CA ASP A 179 7.33 -3.76 10.20
C ASP A 179 8.52 -4.64 10.63
N ALA A 180 8.28 -5.66 11.45
CA ALA A 180 9.32 -6.61 11.87
C ALA A 180 9.71 -7.55 10.73
N ALA A 181 8.78 -8.03 9.92
CA ALA A 181 9.03 -8.76 8.68
C ALA A 181 9.77 -7.88 7.66
N GLY A 182 9.33 -6.62 7.51
CA GLY A 182 10.04 -5.58 6.75
C GLY A 182 11.46 -5.35 7.26
N LYS A 183 11.73 -5.43 8.55
CA LYS A 183 13.10 -5.32 9.12
C LYS A 183 13.96 -6.56 8.89
N LYS A 184 13.41 -7.77 8.89
CA LYS A 184 14.14 -9.02 8.51
C LYS A 184 14.38 -9.14 6.99
N HIS A 185 13.46 -8.66 6.17
CA HIS A 185 13.66 -8.45 4.72
C HIS A 185 14.25 -7.06 4.42
N GLY A 186 14.47 -6.26 5.44
CA GLY A 186 14.69 -4.83 5.41
C GLY A 186 15.90 -4.34 4.62
N ALA A 187 16.99 -5.09 4.57
CA ALA A 187 18.13 -4.73 3.70
C ALA A 187 17.84 -5.12 2.23
N LEU A 188 17.21 -6.26 1.99
CA LEU A 188 16.90 -6.74 0.64
C LEU A 188 15.67 -6.02 0.06
N GLY A 189 14.62 -5.82 0.84
CA GLY A 189 13.40 -5.10 0.42
C GLY A 189 13.65 -3.61 0.19
N LYS A 190 14.42 -2.94 1.05
CA LYS A 190 14.87 -1.56 0.83
C LYS A 190 15.68 -1.43 -0.46
N LYS A 191 16.62 -2.35 -0.68
CA LYS A 191 17.45 -2.38 -1.89
C LYS A 191 16.60 -2.59 -3.14
N GLN A 192 15.62 -3.50 -3.10
CA GLN A 192 14.69 -3.77 -4.20
C GLN A 192 13.78 -2.57 -4.49
N ALA A 193 13.22 -1.92 -3.46
CA ALA A 193 12.39 -0.72 -3.62
C ALA A 193 13.19 0.42 -4.27
N VAL A 194 14.40 0.70 -3.76
CA VAL A 194 15.29 1.72 -4.35
C VAL A 194 15.68 1.36 -5.78
N GLN A 195 16.00 0.10 -6.07
CA GLN A 195 16.31 -0.34 -7.44
C GLN A 195 15.12 -0.23 -8.38
N SER A 196 13.89 -0.50 -7.91
CA SER A 196 12.68 -0.30 -8.69
C SER A 196 12.47 1.15 -9.04
N VAL A 197 12.60 2.05 -8.05
CA VAL A 197 12.48 3.50 -8.25
C VAL A 197 13.56 4.03 -9.21
N LEU A 198 14.80 3.58 -9.07
CA LEU A 198 15.87 3.95 -10.01
C LEU A 198 15.53 3.55 -11.44
N ARG A 199 15.02 2.33 -11.66
CA ARG A 199 14.57 1.86 -12.98
C ARG A 199 13.41 2.69 -13.52
N SER A 200 12.41 2.99 -12.70
CA SER A 200 11.28 3.84 -13.08
C SER A 200 11.72 5.23 -13.51
N ILE A 201 12.68 5.84 -12.81
CA ILE A 201 13.23 7.14 -13.17
C ILE A 201 13.98 7.07 -14.51
N GLU A 202 14.82 6.06 -14.71
CA GLU A 202 15.57 5.87 -15.96
C GLU A 202 14.64 5.67 -17.18
N GLN A 203 13.57 4.88 -17.01
CA GLN A 203 12.66 4.55 -18.09
C GLN A 203 11.69 5.69 -18.46
N ARG A 204 11.33 6.54 -17.49
CA ARG A 204 10.25 7.54 -17.64
C ARG A 204 10.67 8.93 -17.20
N CYS A 205 11.97 9.26 -17.31
CA CYS A 205 12.48 10.57 -16.88
C CYS A 205 11.83 11.75 -17.60
N ASP A 206 11.30 11.55 -18.79
CA ASP A 206 10.57 12.51 -19.63
C ASP A 206 9.12 12.76 -19.17
N ALA A 207 8.55 11.84 -18.40
CA ALA A 207 7.20 11.98 -17.86
C ALA A 207 7.14 12.90 -16.62
N ALA A 208 5.92 13.27 -16.20
CA ALA A 208 5.67 14.01 -14.97
C ALA A 208 5.86 13.08 -13.74
N LEU A 209 7.11 12.81 -13.36
CA LEU A 209 7.43 12.02 -12.18
C LEU A 209 7.30 12.86 -10.92
N SER A 210 6.51 12.37 -9.95
CA SER A 210 6.45 12.91 -8.59
C SER A 210 6.96 11.89 -7.59
N VAL A 211 7.49 12.38 -6.46
CA VAL A 211 7.94 11.50 -5.36
C VAL A 211 6.77 10.67 -4.83
N GLN A 212 5.55 11.24 -4.84
CA GLN A 212 4.32 10.53 -4.45
C GLN A 212 4.06 9.34 -5.38
N ALA A 213 4.05 9.56 -6.70
CA ALA A 213 3.80 8.49 -7.68
C ALA A 213 4.84 7.36 -7.57
N LEU A 214 6.13 7.70 -7.39
CA LEU A 214 7.19 6.71 -7.20
C LEU A 214 7.06 5.94 -5.89
N ALA A 215 6.57 6.59 -4.83
CA ALA A 215 6.31 5.95 -3.55
C ALA A 215 5.13 4.99 -3.63
N ASP A 216 4.07 5.37 -4.35
CA ASP A 216 2.89 4.53 -4.59
C ASP A 216 3.27 3.26 -5.38
N GLU A 217 4.18 3.36 -6.37
CA GLU A 217 4.68 2.21 -7.15
C GLU A 217 5.38 1.15 -6.32
N VAL A 218 6.07 1.56 -5.25
CA VAL A 218 6.80 0.65 -4.35
C VAL A 218 6.10 0.45 -3.03
N HIS A 219 4.84 0.91 -2.92
CA HIS A 219 4.00 0.80 -1.73
C HIS A 219 4.64 1.35 -0.45
N LEU A 220 5.34 2.48 -0.56
CA LEU A 220 5.99 3.17 0.54
C LEU A 220 5.43 4.59 0.71
N SER A 221 5.59 5.17 1.91
CA SER A 221 5.33 6.60 2.06
C SER A 221 6.43 7.43 1.38
N PRO A 222 6.11 8.63 0.84
CA PRO A 222 7.10 9.52 0.23
C PRO A 222 8.28 9.83 1.16
N ASP A 223 8.02 10.07 2.44
CA ASP A 223 9.05 10.37 3.44
C ASP A 223 9.97 9.17 3.70
N TYR A 224 9.37 7.98 3.83
CA TYR A 224 10.14 6.76 4.03
C TYR A 224 10.96 6.42 2.80
N LEU A 225 10.35 6.49 1.61
CA LEU A 225 11.07 6.29 0.35
C LEU A 225 12.20 7.31 0.21
N GLY A 226 11.96 8.60 0.46
CA GLY A 226 12.96 9.66 0.41
C GLY A 226 14.16 9.36 1.30
N ARG A 227 13.91 8.88 2.53
CA ARG A 227 14.96 8.51 3.48
C ARG A 227 15.79 7.32 3.00
N ILE A 228 15.16 6.19 2.65
CA ILE A 228 15.90 4.99 2.21
C ILE A 228 16.62 5.19 0.87
N PHE A 229 16.03 6.01 -0.02
CA PHE A 229 16.65 6.37 -1.28
C PHE A 229 17.93 7.19 -1.05
N LYS A 230 17.85 8.22 -0.18
CA LYS A 230 19.01 9.04 0.18
C LYS A 230 20.09 8.24 0.93
N GLU A 231 19.68 7.31 1.83
CA GLU A 231 20.61 6.39 2.49
C GLU A 231 21.36 5.50 1.48
N ALA A 232 20.68 5.05 0.43
CA ALA A 232 21.24 4.11 -0.55
C ALA A 232 22.01 4.79 -1.67
N THR A 233 21.63 6.02 -2.10
CA THR A 233 22.18 6.70 -3.28
C THR A 233 23.03 7.93 -2.94
N GLY A 234 22.94 8.44 -1.71
CA GLY A 234 23.59 9.67 -1.27
C GLY A 234 22.86 10.96 -1.69
N GLU A 235 21.80 10.89 -2.50
CA GLU A 235 21.08 12.04 -3.04
C GLU A 235 19.55 11.91 -2.89
N THR A 236 18.83 13.01 -3.02
CA THR A 236 17.36 12.97 -2.98
C THR A 236 16.79 12.44 -4.31
N ILE A 237 15.57 11.88 -4.28
CA ILE A 237 14.86 11.41 -5.49
C ILE A 237 14.75 12.52 -6.53
N THR A 238 14.39 13.74 -6.11
CA THR A 238 14.27 14.90 -7.02
C THR A 238 15.61 15.25 -7.66
N ALA A 239 16.71 15.22 -6.88
CA ALA A 239 18.05 15.48 -7.42
C ALA A 239 18.45 14.39 -8.43
N HIS A 240 18.12 13.14 -8.15
CA HIS A 240 18.38 12.03 -9.06
C HIS A 240 17.61 12.16 -10.38
N ILE A 241 16.31 12.50 -10.33
CA ILE A 241 15.50 12.77 -11.53
C ILE A 241 16.14 13.87 -12.36
N GLN A 242 16.55 14.98 -11.74
CA GLN A 242 17.22 16.08 -12.45
C GLN A 242 18.52 15.63 -13.13
N LYS A 243 19.31 14.84 -12.45
CA LYS A 243 20.58 14.29 -12.96
C LYS A 243 20.36 13.39 -14.18
N VAL A 244 19.37 12.49 -14.14
CA VAL A 244 19.01 11.62 -15.26
C VAL A 244 18.51 12.45 -16.46
N ARG A 245 17.63 13.43 -16.23
CA ARG A 245 17.15 14.34 -17.25
C ARG A 245 18.28 15.14 -17.93
N VAL A 246 19.21 15.66 -17.13
CA VAL A 246 20.37 16.39 -17.67
C VAL A 246 21.28 15.47 -18.50
N ARG A 247 21.53 14.24 -18.05
CA ARG A 247 22.30 13.27 -18.83
C ARG A 247 21.65 13.02 -20.21
N ARG A 248 20.33 12.78 -20.24
CA ARG A 248 19.59 12.62 -21.49
C ARG A 248 19.63 13.88 -22.38
N ALA A 249 19.56 15.07 -21.77
CA ALA A 249 19.70 16.32 -22.48
C ALA A 249 21.10 16.49 -23.11
N CYS A 250 22.17 16.07 -22.42
CA CYS A 250 23.53 16.06 -22.96
C CYS A 250 23.64 15.17 -24.20
N GLU A 251 23.04 13.98 -24.19
CA GLU A 251 23.01 13.07 -25.34
C GLU A 251 22.27 13.69 -26.53
N LEU A 252 21.10 14.30 -26.32
CA LEU A 252 20.33 14.96 -27.36
C LEU A 252 21.03 16.23 -27.91
N LEU A 253 21.69 17.00 -27.05
CA LEU A 253 22.46 18.17 -27.47
C LEU A 253 23.65 17.80 -28.33
N ALA A 254 24.34 16.69 -28.04
CA ALA A 254 25.48 16.21 -28.81
C ALA A 254 25.04 15.53 -30.15
N GLY A 255 23.92 14.79 -30.12
CA GLY A 255 23.52 13.92 -31.22
C GLY A 255 22.45 14.51 -32.19
N THR A 256 21.87 15.69 -31.89
CA THR A 256 20.78 16.23 -32.69
C THR A 256 20.87 17.73 -32.89
N GLN A 257 20.14 18.23 -33.92
CA GLN A 257 19.99 19.68 -34.22
C GLN A 257 18.72 20.29 -33.57
N ARG A 258 18.02 19.56 -32.68
CA ARG A 258 16.82 20.08 -32.02
C ARG A 258 17.15 21.34 -31.21
N THR A 259 16.15 22.23 -31.07
CA THR A 259 16.35 23.44 -30.25
C THR A 259 16.58 23.06 -28.77
N VAL A 260 17.25 23.92 -28.03
CA VAL A 260 17.48 23.72 -26.58
C VAL A 260 16.14 23.64 -25.84
N ALA A 261 15.14 24.41 -26.26
CA ALA A 261 13.79 24.39 -25.69
C ALA A 261 13.10 23.06 -25.93
N ASP A 262 13.16 22.51 -27.14
CA ASP A 262 12.56 21.21 -27.47
C ASP A 262 13.24 20.07 -26.68
N ILE A 263 14.56 20.15 -26.52
CA ILE A 263 15.31 19.18 -25.72
C ILE A 263 14.92 19.24 -24.25
N ALA A 264 14.77 20.45 -23.69
CA ALA A 264 14.32 20.62 -22.31
C ALA A 264 12.95 19.95 -22.09
N LEU A 265 11.98 20.22 -22.97
CA LEU A 265 10.65 19.61 -22.91
C LEU A 265 10.71 18.07 -23.09
N ALA A 266 11.47 17.60 -24.09
CA ALA A 266 11.63 16.16 -24.34
C ALA A 266 12.33 15.40 -23.19
N CYS A 267 13.05 16.10 -22.32
CA CYS A 267 13.65 15.54 -21.10
C CYS A 267 12.78 15.71 -19.86
N GLY A 268 11.55 16.19 -19.99
CA GLY A 268 10.58 16.31 -18.90
C GLY A 268 10.72 17.57 -18.05
N PHE A 269 11.42 18.62 -18.54
CA PHE A 269 11.44 19.93 -17.88
C PHE A 269 10.24 20.76 -18.34
N GLY A 270 9.32 21.09 -17.43
CA GLY A 270 8.17 21.94 -17.71
C GLY A 270 8.51 23.42 -17.89
N ASP A 271 9.70 23.86 -17.47
CA ASP A 271 10.19 25.24 -17.55
C ASP A 271 11.62 25.26 -18.10
N VAL A 272 11.80 25.97 -19.21
CA VAL A 272 13.09 26.09 -19.89
C VAL A 272 14.10 26.90 -19.06
N LYS A 273 13.68 27.93 -18.32
CA LYS A 273 14.58 28.71 -17.44
C LYS A 273 15.11 27.83 -16.31
N PHE A 274 14.22 27.04 -15.71
CA PHE A 274 14.61 26.07 -14.71
C PHE A 274 15.58 25.02 -15.27
N PHE A 275 15.34 24.53 -16.48
CA PHE A 275 16.27 23.63 -17.18
C PHE A 275 17.67 24.24 -17.29
N TYR A 276 17.81 25.48 -17.76
CA TYR A 276 19.14 26.14 -17.86
C TYR A 276 19.87 26.16 -16.51
N SER A 277 19.17 26.49 -15.44
CA SER A 277 19.74 26.51 -14.08
C SER A 277 20.24 25.13 -13.66
N VAL A 278 19.39 24.10 -13.82
CA VAL A 278 19.73 22.72 -13.43
C VAL A 278 20.85 22.17 -14.32
N PHE A 279 20.78 22.41 -15.63
CA PHE A 279 21.81 21.97 -16.58
C PHE A 279 23.19 22.56 -16.24
N LYS A 280 23.26 23.88 -16.03
CA LYS A 280 24.51 24.56 -15.64
C LYS A 280 25.04 24.06 -14.32
N LYS A 281 24.16 23.78 -13.34
CA LYS A 281 24.53 23.21 -12.03
C LYS A 281 25.21 21.84 -12.18
N HIS A 282 24.71 20.99 -13.10
CA HIS A 282 25.21 19.62 -13.27
C HIS A 282 26.41 19.51 -14.24
N THR A 283 26.50 20.39 -15.25
CA THR A 283 27.53 20.31 -16.31
C THR A 283 28.60 21.39 -16.23
N GLY A 284 28.37 22.43 -15.45
CA GLY A 284 29.25 23.60 -15.36
C GLY A 284 29.10 24.60 -16.51
N SER A 285 28.34 24.26 -17.57
CA SER A 285 28.20 25.08 -18.79
C SER A 285 26.74 25.27 -19.18
N LEU A 286 26.47 26.28 -20.03
CA LEU A 286 25.13 26.44 -20.60
C LEU A 286 24.88 25.40 -21.69
N PRO A 287 23.59 25.01 -21.95
CA PRO A 287 23.26 23.99 -22.97
C PRO A 287 23.79 24.32 -24.37
N GLY A 288 23.76 25.59 -24.79
CA GLY A 288 24.28 26.05 -26.08
C GLY A 288 25.80 25.92 -26.15
N ASP A 289 26.53 26.24 -25.09
CA ASP A 289 27.98 26.10 -25.00
C ASP A 289 28.41 24.65 -25.03
N TYR A 290 27.67 23.81 -24.25
CA TYR A 290 27.89 22.37 -24.24
C TYR A 290 27.74 21.74 -25.62
N ARG A 291 26.71 22.15 -26.39
CA ARG A 291 26.52 21.70 -27.79
C ARG A 291 27.72 22.06 -28.65
N ARG A 292 28.14 23.34 -28.63
CA ARG A 292 29.27 23.81 -29.45
C ARG A 292 30.55 23.02 -29.16
N ALA A 293 30.83 22.78 -27.89
CA ALA A 293 32.05 22.04 -27.50
C ALA A 293 31.99 20.54 -27.87
N ARG A 294 30.83 19.97 -28.22
CA ARG A 294 30.68 18.55 -28.57
C ARG A 294 30.49 18.29 -30.06
N GLN A 295 30.13 19.31 -30.82
CA GLN A 295 29.88 19.23 -32.27
C GLN A 295 30.99 19.94 -33.12
N GLY A 296 31.92 20.66 -32.50
CA GLY A 296 33.15 21.17 -33.07
C GLY A 296 34.31 20.30 -32.69
#